data_ceca1c4e8229fe468574f2db09a1f53b
#
_entry.id   ceca1c4e8229fe468574f2db09a1f53b
#
_cell.length_a   1.000
_cell.length_b   1.000
_cell.length_c   1.000
_cell.angle_alpha   90.00
_cell.angle_beta   90.00
_cell.angle_gamma   90.00
#
_symmetry.space_group_name_H-M   'P 1'
#
loop_
_entity.id
_entity.type
_entity.pdbx_description
1 polymer ?
#
loop_
_entity_poly.entity_id
_entity_poly.type
_entity_poly.pdbx_seq_one_letter_code
_entity_poly.pdbx_strand_id
1 'polypeptide(L)'
;AVALGNGNSANGTGAVALGSGNSVTGTGSVGIGSGAKATYAGSSAIGASSYAGGTSAPASAFGNGSSATANYATAIGVNASAAGGGSVALGVATASALQSVAIGQQSNASQAGNISIGSFATASGNGNAVAMGYQSTASAGNAMALGYLSTANVANSVALGNNSATIGAADTATGGTGSVNSATIGGQTFGNFAGASAANGVVSVGTAGNERRIQNVAAGLVTSTSTDAINGSQLYSVASTTTSSITSLSTSASTGLSSANSSITSLSTSTSTGLSSANSSIGSLSTGLSSTNSSVTSLSSSTSTGLSSANSSIGSLSTGLSSTKSSVTSLSSSTSTG
;
A
#
# COMPACT_ATOMS: atom_id res chain seq x y z
N ALA A 1 -52.59 16.50 23.57
CA ALA A 1 -52.39 15.98 22.21
C ALA A 1 -53.18 16.84 21.19
N VAL A 2 -52.66 16.94 19.98
CA VAL A 2 -53.30 17.63 18.83
C VAL A 2 -53.44 16.64 17.68
N ALA A 3 -54.67 16.44 17.18
CA ALA A 3 -54.92 15.66 15.99
C ALA A 3 -55.70 16.53 14.99
N LEU A 4 -55.06 16.89 13.88
CA LEU A 4 -55.67 17.75 12.85
C LEU A 4 -55.65 17.05 11.48
N GLY A 5 -56.81 16.93 10.85
CA GLY A 5 -57.01 16.24 9.59
C GLY A 5 -57.85 15.00 9.71
N ASN A 6 -57.77 14.07 8.73
CA ASN A 6 -58.64 12.90 8.65
C ASN A 6 -57.99 11.66 9.28
N GLY A 7 -58.71 10.99 10.15
CA GLY A 7 -58.33 9.68 10.71
C GLY A 7 -57.00 9.66 11.54
N ASN A 8 -56.58 10.80 12.02
CA ASN A 8 -55.38 10.89 12.86
C ASN A 8 -55.62 10.39 14.30
N SER A 9 -54.67 9.68 14.86
CA SER A 9 -54.65 9.24 16.26
C SER A 9 -53.47 9.87 16.97
N ALA A 10 -53.70 10.74 17.98
CA ALA A 10 -52.70 11.33 18.86
C ALA A 10 -52.97 10.95 20.32
N ASN A 11 -52.44 9.80 20.73
CA ASN A 11 -52.75 9.22 22.05
C ASN A 11 -51.70 9.57 23.14
N GLY A 12 -50.49 9.97 22.80
CA GLY A 12 -49.49 10.40 23.75
C GLY A 12 -49.76 11.78 24.35
N THR A 13 -49.43 12.02 25.63
CA THR A 13 -49.48 13.35 26.21
C THR A 13 -48.58 14.31 25.42
N GLY A 14 -49.12 15.46 24.98
CA GLY A 14 -48.37 16.41 24.15
C GLY A 14 -48.10 15.90 22.72
N ALA A 15 -48.64 14.78 22.29
CA ALA A 15 -48.48 14.28 20.92
C ALA A 15 -49.13 15.19 19.88
N VAL A 16 -48.52 15.26 18.69
CA VAL A 16 -49.00 16.05 17.55
C VAL A 16 -49.16 15.15 16.32
N ALA A 17 -50.34 15.04 15.77
CA ALA A 17 -50.66 14.29 14.57
C ALA A 17 -51.33 15.21 13.52
N LEU A 18 -50.65 15.53 12.41
CA LEU A 18 -51.17 16.44 11.37
C LEU A 18 -51.19 15.74 10.00
N GLY A 19 -52.33 15.73 9.35
CA GLY A 19 -52.51 15.15 8.03
C GLY A 19 -53.57 14.06 7.97
N SER A 20 -53.29 12.88 7.42
CA SER A 20 -54.27 11.83 7.25
C SER A 20 -53.76 10.45 7.78
N GLY A 21 -54.51 9.80 8.63
CA GLY A 21 -54.21 8.43 9.07
C GLY A 21 -52.92 8.30 9.89
N ASN A 22 -52.42 9.35 10.51
CA ASN A 22 -51.22 9.31 11.32
C ASN A 22 -51.49 8.63 12.68
N SER A 23 -50.55 7.87 13.18
CA SER A 23 -50.59 7.18 14.46
C SER A 23 -49.44 7.66 15.38
N VAL A 24 -49.75 8.48 16.37
CA VAL A 24 -48.79 9.12 17.25
C VAL A 24 -49.08 8.69 18.69
N THR A 25 -48.35 7.77 19.22
CA THR A 25 -48.63 7.17 20.53
C THR A 25 -47.62 7.55 21.60
N GLY A 26 -46.40 8.02 21.24
CA GLY A 26 -45.40 8.45 22.19
C GLY A 26 -45.69 9.82 22.81
N THR A 27 -45.40 9.99 24.10
CA THR A 27 -45.50 11.29 24.77
C THR A 27 -44.55 12.30 24.11
N GLY A 28 -45.09 13.48 23.77
CA GLY A 28 -44.34 14.55 23.09
C GLY A 28 -43.88 14.19 21.68
N SER A 29 -44.39 13.13 21.07
CA SER A 29 -44.01 12.72 19.74
C SER A 29 -44.78 13.49 18.65
N VAL A 30 -44.22 13.48 17.45
CA VAL A 30 -44.76 14.23 16.27
C VAL A 30 -44.93 13.30 15.08
N GLY A 31 -46.11 13.26 14.48
CA GLY A 31 -46.40 12.57 13.25
C GLY A 31 -47.06 13.50 12.26
N ILE A 32 -46.43 13.80 11.14
CA ILE A 32 -46.93 14.73 10.11
C ILE A 32 -46.85 14.07 8.73
N GLY A 33 -47.99 13.99 8.05
CA GLY A 33 -48.06 13.43 6.71
C GLY A 33 -49.31 12.59 6.48
N SER A 34 -49.19 11.54 5.69
CA SER A 34 -50.24 10.54 5.47
C SER A 34 -49.71 9.17 5.95
N GLY A 35 -50.29 8.63 7.00
CA GLY A 35 -49.85 7.36 7.57
C GLY A 35 -48.53 7.43 8.33
N ALA A 36 -48.09 8.58 8.77
CA ALA A 36 -46.88 8.71 9.61
C ALA A 36 -47.10 8.07 10.98
N LYS A 37 -46.06 7.38 11.51
CA LYS A 37 -46.11 6.69 12.80
C LYS A 37 -44.98 7.11 13.71
N ALA A 38 -45.29 7.67 14.88
CA ALA A 38 -44.31 8.02 15.91
C ALA A 38 -44.74 7.33 17.22
N THR A 39 -44.03 6.24 17.56
CA THR A 39 -44.50 5.28 18.57
C THR A 39 -43.82 5.42 19.94
N TYR A 40 -42.64 5.97 20.02
CA TYR A 40 -41.93 6.19 21.28
C TYR A 40 -41.88 7.68 21.67
N ALA A 41 -41.80 7.94 22.98
CA ALA A 41 -41.76 9.29 23.50
C ALA A 41 -40.64 10.14 22.86
N GLY A 42 -41.00 11.36 22.42
CA GLY A 42 -40.08 12.28 21.73
C GLY A 42 -39.71 11.89 20.30
N SER A 43 -40.27 10.83 19.73
CA SER A 43 -40.00 10.45 18.35
C SER A 43 -40.70 11.40 17.35
N SER A 44 -40.08 11.61 16.19
CA SER A 44 -40.58 12.47 15.13
C SER A 44 -40.66 11.72 13.79
N ALA A 45 -41.87 11.54 13.26
CA ALA A 45 -42.11 10.93 11.96
C ALA A 45 -42.76 11.96 11.03
N ILE A 46 -42.06 12.47 10.05
CA ILE A 46 -42.48 13.53 9.15
C ILE A 46 -42.33 13.06 7.70
N GLY A 47 -43.45 12.91 7.02
CA GLY A 47 -43.51 12.39 5.65
C GLY A 47 -44.61 11.32 5.50
N ALA A 48 -45.06 11.10 4.25
CA ALA A 48 -46.02 10.01 4.03
C ALA A 48 -45.38 8.65 4.35
N SER A 49 -46.09 7.81 5.08
CA SER A 49 -45.64 6.47 5.51
C SER A 49 -44.33 6.50 6.29
N SER A 50 -43.92 7.63 6.86
CA SER A 50 -42.73 7.70 7.72
C SER A 50 -42.94 6.96 9.03
N TYR A 51 -41.89 6.30 9.56
CA TYR A 51 -41.92 5.57 10.83
C TYR A 51 -40.76 5.98 11.74
N ALA A 52 -41.06 6.44 12.93
CA ALA A 52 -40.10 6.73 13.97
C ALA A 52 -40.48 6.06 15.27
N GLY A 53 -39.68 5.09 15.74
CA GLY A 53 -40.02 4.36 16.95
C GLY A 53 -38.88 3.49 17.47
N GLY A 54 -38.24 3.91 18.52
CA GLY A 54 -37.37 3.06 19.32
C GLY A 54 -38.14 2.25 20.34
N THR A 55 -37.48 1.34 21.04
CA THR A 55 -38.04 0.54 22.13
C THR A 55 -37.83 1.17 23.51
N SER A 56 -36.76 1.97 23.68
CA SER A 56 -36.42 2.61 24.96
C SER A 56 -35.87 4.04 24.79
N ALA A 57 -35.79 4.55 23.55
CA ALA A 57 -35.36 5.92 23.27
C ALA A 57 -35.99 6.43 21.97
N PRO A 58 -36.08 7.78 21.76
CA PRO A 58 -36.68 8.37 20.58
C PRO A 58 -35.87 8.05 19.31
N ALA A 59 -36.58 8.08 18.18
CA ALA A 59 -36.03 8.03 16.83
C ALA A 59 -36.58 9.15 15.97
N SER A 60 -35.92 9.48 14.88
CA SER A 60 -36.31 10.57 13.96
C SER A 60 -36.36 10.08 12.52
N ALA A 61 -37.49 10.26 11.85
CA ALA A 61 -37.70 9.87 10.48
C ALA A 61 -38.29 11.04 9.69
N PHE A 62 -37.59 11.54 8.68
CA PHE A 62 -37.99 12.67 7.85
C PHE A 62 -37.91 12.27 6.37
N GLY A 63 -39.04 12.21 5.71
CA GLY A 63 -39.16 11.86 4.29
C GLY A 63 -40.25 10.84 4.02
N ASN A 64 -40.69 10.75 2.76
CA ASN A 64 -41.64 9.72 2.35
C ASN A 64 -41.01 8.32 2.54
N GLY A 65 -41.71 7.43 3.24
CA GLY A 65 -41.24 6.06 3.49
C GLY A 65 -39.98 5.97 4.36
N SER A 66 -39.53 7.07 4.97
CA SER A 66 -38.38 7.02 5.87
C SER A 66 -38.69 6.19 7.11
N SER A 67 -37.73 5.40 7.58
CA SER A 67 -37.90 4.44 8.65
C SER A 67 -36.75 4.45 9.64
N ALA A 68 -36.98 4.90 10.87
CA ALA A 68 -36.07 4.88 11.99
C ALA A 68 -36.63 3.98 13.09
N THR A 69 -36.22 2.72 13.11
CA THR A 69 -36.88 1.67 13.93
C THR A 69 -36.18 1.36 15.24
N ALA A 70 -34.99 1.88 15.46
CA ALA A 70 -34.22 1.62 16.66
C ALA A 70 -34.02 2.88 17.52
N ASN A 71 -33.57 2.67 18.76
CA ASN A 71 -33.26 3.73 19.70
C ASN A 71 -32.21 4.70 19.14
N TYR A 72 -32.48 6.02 19.22
CA TYR A 72 -31.62 7.09 18.69
C TYR A 72 -31.35 7.02 17.18
N ALA A 73 -32.08 6.20 16.42
CA ALA A 73 -31.92 6.10 14.99
C ALA A 73 -32.43 7.36 14.26
N THR A 74 -31.75 7.75 13.22
CA THR A 74 -32.09 8.92 12.39
C THR A 74 -32.16 8.52 10.92
N ALA A 75 -33.31 8.66 10.28
CA ALA A 75 -33.54 8.39 8.87
C ALA A 75 -34.08 9.66 8.18
N ILE A 76 -33.30 10.24 7.28
CA ILE A 76 -33.67 11.47 6.54
C ILE A 76 -33.54 11.24 5.04
N GLY A 77 -34.64 11.33 4.36
CA GLY A 77 -34.72 11.11 2.92
C GLY A 77 -35.82 10.14 2.53
N VAL A 78 -36.13 10.08 1.24
CA VAL A 78 -37.13 9.14 0.71
C VAL A 78 -36.61 7.72 0.91
N ASN A 79 -37.41 6.87 1.55
CA ASN A 79 -37.06 5.48 1.86
C ASN A 79 -35.73 5.30 2.61
N ALA A 80 -35.25 6.32 3.31
CA ALA A 80 -34.12 6.18 4.21
C ALA A 80 -34.42 5.16 5.31
N SER A 81 -33.53 4.24 5.58
CA SER A 81 -33.71 3.17 6.57
C SER A 81 -32.61 3.16 7.61
N ALA A 82 -32.92 3.50 8.86
CA ALA A 82 -32.04 3.45 10.00
C ALA A 82 -32.58 2.45 11.02
N ALA A 83 -32.11 1.21 10.95
CA ALA A 83 -32.62 0.10 11.75
C ALA A 83 -31.73 -0.30 12.94
N GLY A 84 -30.50 0.20 12.97
CA GLY A 84 -29.59 -0.01 14.11
C GLY A 84 -29.74 1.04 15.20
N GLY A 85 -29.48 0.69 16.45
CA GLY A 85 -29.45 1.65 17.55
C GLY A 85 -28.38 2.73 17.31
N GLY A 86 -28.76 4.01 17.36
CA GLY A 86 -27.85 5.11 17.04
C GLY A 86 -27.40 5.18 15.57
N SER A 87 -28.03 4.44 14.67
CA SER A 87 -27.69 4.49 13.24
C SER A 87 -28.21 5.76 12.55
N VAL A 88 -27.52 6.17 11.49
CA VAL A 88 -27.85 7.35 10.69
C VAL A 88 -27.96 6.97 9.21
N ALA A 89 -29.10 7.21 8.60
CA ALA A 89 -29.35 7.03 7.16
C ALA A 89 -29.78 8.35 6.54
N LEU A 90 -28.99 8.91 5.63
CA LEU A 90 -29.30 10.17 4.92
C LEU A 90 -29.35 9.95 3.41
N GLY A 91 -30.43 10.35 2.78
CA GLY A 91 -30.73 10.08 1.39
C GLY A 91 -31.53 8.78 1.24
N VAL A 92 -31.46 8.12 0.08
CA VAL A 92 -32.01 6.78 -0.09
C VAL A 92 -31.00 5.74 0.44
N ALA A 93 -30.75 5.75 1.73
CA ALA A 93 -29.64 5.03 2.36
C ALA A 93 -30.13 3.98 3.35
N THR A 94 -29.32 2.96 3.61
CA THR A 94 -29.61 1.89 4.58
C THR A 94 -28.48 1.78 5.61
N ALA A 95 -28.80 2.06 6.86
CA ALA A 95 -27.94 1.87 8.03
C ALA A 95 -28.59 0.85 8.97
N SER A 96 -28.28 -0.44 8.79
CA SER A 96 -29.04 -1.53 9.39
C SER A 96 -28.52 -2.01 10.74
N ALA A 97 -27.29 -1.68 11.10
CA ALA A 97 -26.66 -2.18 12.31
C ALA A 97 -26.36 -1.07 13.34
N LEU A 98 -26.04 -1.49 14.57
CA LEU A 98 -25.72 -0.60 15.69
C LEU A 98 -24.65 0.44 15.29
N GLN A 99 -24.95 1.72 15.53
CA GLN A 99 -24.04 2.86 15.27
C GLN A 99 -23.52 2.95 13.82
N SER A 100 -24.21 2.30 12.87
CA SER A 100 -23.82 2.40 11.47
C SER A 100 -24.28 3.73 10.85
N VAL A 101 -23.51 4.22 9.88
CA VAL A 101 -23.78 5.47 9.17
C VAL A 101 -23.82 5.22 7.66
N ALA A 102 -24.93 5.56 7.00
CA ALA A 102 -25.10 5.45 5.57
C ALA A 102 -25.57 6.79 5.00
N ILE A 103 -24.80 7.39 4.11
CA ILE A 103 -25.09 8.70 3.51
C ILE A 103 -24.94 8.63 2.00
N GLY A 104 -26.01 8.96 1.29
CA GLY A 104 -26.03 8.98 -0.17
C GLY A 104 -27.04 7.99 -0.77
N GLN A 105 -27.32 8.14 -2.05
CA GLN A 105 -28.25 7.27 -2.76
C GLN A 105 -27.76 5.82 -2.75
N GLN A 106 -28.57 4.90 -2.24
CA GLN A 106 -28.26 3.48 -2.15
C GLN A 106 -26.95 3.16 -1.42
N SER A 107 -26.50 4.05 -0.54
CA SER A 107 -25.41 3.73 0.37
C SER A 107 -25.86 2.70 1.41
N ASN A 108 -24.98 1.76 1.75
CA ASN A 108 -25.31 0.65 2.64
C ASN A 108 -24.22 0.42 3.70
N ALA A 109 -24.59 0.55 4.97
CA ALA A 109 -23.75 0.23 6.13
C ALA A 109 -24.44 -0.89 6.93
N SER A 110 -23.97 -2.14 6.76
CA SER A 110 -24.70 -3.33 7.16
C SER A 110 -24.21 -4.00 8.45
N GLN A 111 -23.06 -3.58 8.99
CA GLN A 111 -22.53 -4.12 10.25
C GLN A 111 -22.31 -2.99 11.28
N ALA A 112 -22.16 -3.37 12.55
CA ALA A 112 -21.98 -2.42 13.63
C ALA A 112 -20.76 -1.53 13.43
N GLY A 113 -20.92 -0.22 13.62
CA GLY A 113 -19.87 0.78 13.45
C GLY A 113 -19.46 1.05 11.99
N ASN A 114 -20.08 0.40 11.02
CA ASN A 114 -19.74 0.64 9.61
C ASN A 114 -20.16 2.05 9.15
N ILE A 115 -19.33 2.66 8.31
CA ILE A 115 -19.56 3.96 7.71
C ILE A 115 -19.55 3.83 6.19
N SER A 116 -20.65 4.20 5.54
CA SER A 116 -20.81 4.19 4.09
C SER A 116 -21.25 5.56 3.60
N ILE A 117 -20.39 6.28 2.89
CA ILE A 117 -20.65 7.65 2.42
C ILE A 117 -20.38 7.75 0.93
N GLY A 118 -21.41 8.09 0.17
CA GLY A 118 -21.38 8.18 -1.28
C GLY A 118 -22.47 7.36 -1.93
N SER A 119 -22.89 7.74 -3.12
CA SER A 119 -23.88 6.95 -3.85
C SER A 119 -23.34 5.57 -4.16
N PHE A 120 -24.12 4.53 -3.88
CA PHE A 120 -23.78 3.13 -4.05
C PHE A 120 -22.56 2.66 -3.23
N ALA A 121 -22.10 3.44 -2.26
CA ALA A 121 -21.05 3.00 -1.35
C ALA A 121 -21.53 1.84 -0.48
N THR A 122 -20.67 0.87 -0.19
CA THR A 122 -21.02 -0.31 0.60
C THR A 122 -19.95 -0.60 1.65
N ALA A 123 -20.32 -0.51 2.91
CA ALA A 123 -19.51 -0.95 4.04
C ALA A 123 -20.18 -2.19 4.66
N SER A 124 -19.62 -3.37 4.38
CA SER A 124 -20.20 -4.66 4.80
C SER A 124 -19.24 -5.52 5.61
N GLY A 125 -17.99 -5.08 5.79
CA GLY A 125 -17.00 -5.78 6.59
C GLY A 125 -17.41 -5.89 8.05
N ASN A 126 -17.02 -6.97 8.71
CA ASN A 126 -17.32 -7.20 10.12
C ASN A 126 -16.47 -6.26 10.99
N GLY A 127 -17.13 -5.33 11.70
CA GLY A 127 -16.51 -4.32 12.57
C GLY A 127 -15.89 -3.14 11.85
N ASN A 128 -16.46 -1.96 12.05
CA ASN A 128 -15.91 -0.63 11.71
C ASN A 128 -15.34 -0.45 10.28
N ALA A 129 -15.92 -1.13 9.29
CA ALA A 129 -15.51 -0.92 7.90
C ALA A 129 -15.98 0.46 7.42
N VAL A 130 -15.15 1.13 6.61
CA VAL A 130 -15.41 2.48 6.09
C VAL A 130 -15.33 2.48 4.56
N ALA A 131 -16.43 2.85 3.89
CA ALA A 131 -16.49 3.05 2.45
C ALA A 131 -16.87 4.51 2.15
N MET A 132 -15.97 5.28 1.60
CA MET A 132 -16.19 6.71 1.27
C MET A 132 -15.85 6.98 -0.19
N GLY A 133 -16.87 7.28 -0.97
CA GLY A 133 -16.77 7.53 -2.40
C GLY A 133 -17.88 6.84 -3.18
N TYR A 134 -18.14 7.30 -4.39
CA TYR A 134 -19.11 6.67 -5.28
C TYR A 134 -18.69 5.22 -5.58
N GLN A 135 -19.59 4.26 -5.36
CA GLN A 135 -19.34 2.82 -5.55
C GLN A 135 -18.10 2.28 -4.81
N SER A 136 -17.65 2.94 -3.74
CA SER A 136 -16.60 2.40 -2.88
C SER A 136 -17.10 1.18 -2.11
N THR A 137 -16.24 0.18 -1.89
CA THR A 137 -16.61 -1.06 -1.21
C THR A 137 -15.58 -1.43 -0.14
N ALA A 138 -16.01 -1.50 1.11
CA ALA A 138 -15.22 -2.01 2.24
C ALA A 138 -15.89 -3.28 2.77
N SER A 139 -15.40 -4.45 2.33
CA SER A 139 -16.04 -5.75 2.58
C SER A 139 -15.36 -6.60 3.64
N ALA A 140 -14.17 -6.22 4.09
CA ALA A 140 -13.45 -6.94 5.14
C ALA A 140 -13.49 -6.19 6.49
N GLY A 141 -13.22 -6.88 7.58
CA GLY A 141 -13.21 -6.30 8.92
C GLY A 141 -12.21 -5.16 9.08
N ASN A 142 -12.63 -4.02 9.64
CA ASN A 142 -11.85 -2.79 9.82
C ASN A 142 -11.20 -2.26 8.52
N ALA A 143 -11.69 -2.65 7.35
CA ALA A 143 -11.15 -2.20 6.08
C ALA A 143 -11.65 -0.80 5.73
N MET A 144 -10.82 -0.01 5.05
CA MET A 144 -11.14 1.35 4.63
C MET A 144 -10.99 1.50 3.12
N ALA A 145 -12.07 1.80 2.42
CA ALA A 145 -12.09 2.10 0.99
C ALA A 145 -12.38 3.61 0.81
N LEU A 146 -11.37 4.38 0.45
CA LEU A 146 -11.42 5.83 0.36
C LEU A 146 -11.15 6.28 -1.08
N GLY A 147 -12.21 6.58 -1.82
CA GLY A 147 -12.13 7.05 -3.20
C GLY A 147 -13.22 6.44 -4.09
N TYR A 148 -13.41 7.02 -5.26
CA TYR A 148 -14.32 6.54 -6.31
C TYR A 148 -13.90 5.11 -6.72
N LEU A 149 -14.83 4.15 -6.73
CA LEU A 149 -14.59 2.73 -7.09
C LEU A 149 -13.47 2.04 -6.27
N SER A 150 -13.08 2.57 -5.12
CA SER A 150 -12.08 1.94 -4.28
C SER A 150 -12.63 0.65 -3.63
N THR A 151 -11.79 -0.37 -3.48
CA THR A 151 -12.18 -1.67 -2.93
C THR A 151 -11.20 -2.12 -1.84
N ALA A 152 -11.67 -2.21 -0.61
CA ALA A 152 -10.91 -2.74 0.52
C ALA A 152 -11.53 -4.07 0.97
N ASN A 153 -10.96 -5.17 0.49
CA ASN A 153 -11.41 -6.54 0.73
C ASN A 153 -10.45 -7.36 1.60
N VAL A 154 -9.42 -6.71 2.13
CA VAL A 154 -8.45 -7.30 3.06
C VAL A 154 -8.64 -6.66 4.43
N ALA A 155 -8.74 -7.46 5.48
CA ALA A 155 -8.96 -6.96 6.84
C ALA A 155 -7.85 -5.99 7.30
N ASN A 156 -8.23 -4.98 8.07
CA ASN A 156 -7.34 -3.93 8.62
C ASN A 156 -6.56 -3.15 7.54
N SER A 157 -7.02 -3.17 6.31
CA SER A 157 -6.31 -2.60 5.15
C SER A 157 -7.00 -1.36 4.62
N VAL A 158 -6.25 -0.54 3.91
CA VAL A 158 -6.72 0.72 3.32
C VAL A 158 -6.53 0.70 1.81
N ALA A 159 -7.60 0.92 1.06
CA ALA A 159 -7.56 1.25 -0.37
C ALA A 159 -7.74 2.75 -0.51
N LEU A 160 -6.69 3.47 -0.89
CA LEU A 160 -6.66 4.92 -0.93
C LEU A 160 -6.56 5.46 -2.36
N GLY A 161 -7.59 6.19 -2.76
CA GLY A 161 -7.66 6.84 -4.07
C GLY A 161 -8.61 6.13 -5.04
N ASN A 162 -8.89 6.82 -6.17
CA ASN A 162 -9.76 6.31 -7.23
C ASN A 162 -9.29 4.93 -7.71
N ASN A 163 -10.23 3.97 -7.78
CA ASN A 163 -9.98 2.61 -8.27
C ASN A 163 -8.83 1.88 -7.59
N SER A 164 -8.50 2.25 -6.35
CA SER A 164 -7.50 1.54 -5.55
C SER A 164 -8.10 0.26 -4.98
N ALA A 165 -7.31 -0.81 -4.93
CA ALA A 165 -7.75 -2.08 -4.35
C ALA A 165 -6.69 -2.69 -3.44
N THR A 166 -7.12 -3.25 -2.31
CA THR A 166 -6.23 -4.04 -1.44
C THR A 166 -6.06 -5.45 -2.00
N ILE A 167 -4.86 -5.99 -1.91
CA ILE A 167 -4.50 -7.34 -2.35
C ILE A 167 -3.94 -8.11 -1.15
N GLY A 168 -4.61 -9.20 -0.79
CA GLY A 168 -4.19 -10.05 0.34
C GLY A 168 -3.22 -11.16 -0.05
N ALA A 169 -3.41 -11.77 -1.22
CA ALA A 169 -2.53 -12.81 -1.72
C ALA A 169 -1.25 -12.22 -2.33
N ALA A 170 -0.11 -12.81 -2.02
CA ALA A 170 1.16 -12.45 -2.68
C ALA A 170 1.15 -12.92 -4.14
N ASP A 171 1.71 -12.11 -5.02
CA ASP A 171 1.94 -12.43 -6.42
C ASP A 171 3.33 -11.92 -6.88
N THR A 172 3.57 -11.82 -8.18
CA THR A 172 4.86 -11.33 -8.71
C THR A 172 5.05 -9.82 -8.57
N ALA A 173 4.00 -9.07 -8.26
CA ALA A 173 4.01 -7.60 -8.17
C ALA A 173 3.91 -7.10 -6.72
N THR A 174 3.26 -7.86 -5.84
CA THR A 174 3.06 -7.47 -4.44
C THR A 174 3.16 -8.66 -3.49
N GLY A 175 3.72 -8.43 -2.31
CA GLY A 175 3.75 -9.42 -1.22
C GLY A 175 2.39 -9.65 -0.55
N GLY A 176 1.37 -8.85 -0.87
CA GLY A 176 0.08 -8.91 -0.19
C GLY A 176 0.23 -8.77 1.32
N THR A 177 -0.43 -9.64 2.07
CA THR A 177 -0.27 -9.76 3.54
C THR A 177 0.74 -10.85 3.93
N GLY A 178 1.39 -11.48 2.96
CA GLY A 178 2.41 -12.49 3.18
C GLY A 178 3.70 -11.91 3.79
N SER A 179 4.53 -12.78 4.35
CA SER A 179 5.82 -12.36 4.89
C SER A 179 6.86 -12.21 3.76
N VAL A 180 7.55 -11.07 3.73
CA VAL A 180 8.66 -10.77 2.81
C VAL A 180 9.93 -10.51 3.63
N ASN A 181 10.66 -11.55 3.98
CA ASN A 181 11.85 -11.46 4.82
C ASN A 181 13.17 -11.53 4.03
N SER A 182 13.10 -11.87 2.75
CA SER A 182 14.28 -11.94 1.86
C SER A 182 13.89 -11.77 0.39
N ALA A 183 14.87 -11.45 -0.43
CA ALA A 183 14.77 -11.43 -1.89
C ALA A 183 16.04 -12.03 -2.49
N THR A 184 15.92 -12.85 -3.54
CA THR A 184 17.07 -13.39 -4.28
C THR A 184 17.16 -12.71 -5.64
N ILE A 185 18.30 -12.09 -5.90
CA ILE A 185 18.54 -11.28 -7.10
C ILE A 185 19.89 -11.68 -7.69
N GLY A 186 19.92 -12.12 -8.94
CA GLY A 186 21.15 -12.57 -9.60
C GLY A 186 21.86 -13.71 -8.88
N GLY A 187 21.13 -14.59 -8.18
CA GLY A 187 21.68 -15.67 -7.40
C GLY A 187 22.17 -15.28 -5.99
N GLN A 188 22.14 -13.99 -5.65
CA GLN A 188 22.49 -13.49 -4.30
C GLN A 188 21.21 -13.29 -3.48
N THR A 189 21.16 -13.86 -2.28
CA THR A 189 20.04 -13.67 -1.35
C THR A 189 20.33 -12.52 -0.38
N PHE A 190 19.42 -11.55 -0.36
CA PHE A 190 19.36 -10.47 0.61
C PHE A 190 18.23 -10.78 1.59
N GLY A 191 18.49 -10.72 2.88
CA GLY A 191 17.54 -11.17 3.90
C GLY A 191 17.58 -10.36 5.19
N ASN A 192 16.87 -10.87 6.20
CA ASN A 192 16.68 -10.22 7.50
C ASN A 192 15.97 -8.85 7.39
N PHE A 193 14.98 -8.74 6.48
CA PHE A 193 14.22 -7.53 6.33
C PHE A 193 13.38 -7.25 7.59
N ALA A 194 13.56 -6.06 8.16
CA ALA A 194 12.72 -5.60 9.26
C ALA A 194 11.27 -5.40 8.77
N GLY A 195 10.28 -5.61 9.63
CA GLY A 195 8.88 -5.46 9.26
C GLY A 195 8.41 -6.44 8.18
N ALA A 196 9.02 -7.61 8.10
CA ALA A 196 8.75 -8.61 7.06
C ALA A 196 7.28 -9.03 6.95
N SER A 197 6.50 -8.94 8.04
CA SER A 197 5.10 -9.34 8.07
C SER A 197 4.17 -8.15 7.92
N ALA A 198 3.23 -8.24 6.97
CA ALA A 198 2.11 -7.32 6.81
C ALA A 198 0.79 -7.94 7.32
N ALA A 199 0.85 -8.81 8.34
CA ALA A 199 -0.33 -9.52 8.88
C ALA A 199 -1.43 -8.57 9.42
N ASN A 200 -1.07 -7.32 9.79
CA ASN A 200 -2.02 -6.29 10.22
C ASN A 200 -2.64 -5.50 9.05
N GLY A 201 -2.48 -5.96 7.82
CA GLY A 201 -3.07 -5.32 6.64
C GLY A 201 -2.08 -4.52 5.80
N VAL A 202 -2.58 -3.99 4.71
CA VAL A 202 -1.82 -3.23 3.72
C VAL A 202 -2.48 -1.88 3.43
N VAL A 203 -1.69 -0.92 2.97
CA VAL A 203 -2.19 0.32 2.38
C VAL A 203 -1.92 0.27 0.87
N SER A 204 -2.97 0.21 0.07
CA SER A 204 -2.88 0.25 -1.38
C SER A 204 -3.29 1.62 -1.91
N VAL A 205 -2.50 2.18 -2.80
CA VAL A 205 -2.77 3.47 -3.45
C VAL A 205 -3.09 3.31 -4.95
N GLY A 206 -3.35 2.09 -5.41
CA GLY A 206 -3.65 1.81 -6.81
C GLY A 206 -4.08 0.39 -7.08
N THR A 207 -4.02 0.02 -8.34
CA THR A 207 -4.18 -1.34 -8.87
C THR A 207 -3.12 -1.56 -9.96
N ALA A 208 -2.91 -2.79 -10.39
CA ALA A 208 -2.00 -3.09 -11.50
C ALA A 208 -2.34 -2.25 -12.74
N GLY A 209 -1.35 -1.54 -13.27
CA GLY A 209 -1.49 -0.61 -14.38
C GLY A 209 -2.06 0.78 -14.01
N ASN A 210 -2.41 1.00 -12.74
CA ASN A 210 -2.91 2.28 -12.22
C ASN A 210 -2.21 2.65 -10.90
N GLU A 211 -0.92 2.45 -10.83
CA GLU A 211 -0.08 2.75 -9.67
C GLU A 211 0.04 4.25 -9.45
N ARG A 212 0.25 4.67 -8.20
CA ARG A 212 0.48 6.06 -7.80
C ARG A 212 1.82 6.24 -7.11
N ARG A 213 2.43 7.40 -7.32
CA ARG A 213 3.60 7.83 -6.56
C ARG A 213 3.15 8.44 -5.24
N ILE A 214 3.87 8.10 -4.16
CA ILE A 214 3.79 8.86 -2.92
C ILE A 214 4.82 10.00 -3.02
N GLN A 215 4.36 11.24 -2.98
CA GLN A 215 5.21 12.44 -3.08
C GLN A 215 5.47 13.04 -1.68
N ASN A 216 6.53 13.86 -1.58
CA ASN A 216 6.89 14.58 -0.36
C ASN A 216 7.21 13.64 0.83
N VAL A 217 7.74 12.47 0.54
CA VAL A 217 8.20 11.53 1.55
C VAL A 217 9.52 12.06 2.13
N ALA A 218 9.57 12.27 3.43
CA ALA A 218 10.79 12.62 4.15
C ALA A 218 11.80 11.47 4.08
N ALA A 219 13.08 11.78 4.30
CA ALA A 219 14.09 10.74 4.41
C ALA A 219 13.79 9.81 5.60
N GLY A 220 13.73 8.52 5.34
CA GLY A 220 13.52 7.49 6.35
C GLY A 220 14.81 7.15 7.09
N LEU A 221 14.69 6.63 8.30
CA LEU A 221 15.81 6.09 9.04
C LEU A 221 16.40 4.88 8.31
N VAL A 222 17.71 4.86 8.12
CA VAL A 222 18.40 3.73 7.45
C VAL A 222 19.20 2.93 8.47
N THR A 223 18.56 1.89 9.00
CA THR A 223 19.19 0.92 9.94
C THR A 223 18.68 -0.48 9.63
N SER A 224 19.29 -1.49 10.21
CA SER A 224 18.88 -2.90 10.05
C SER A 224 17.49 -3.21 10.60
N THR A 225 16.91 -2.34 11.42
CA THR A 225 15.60 -2.52 12.06
C THR A 225 14.57 -1.49 11.61
N SER A 226 14.95 -0.56 10.71
CA SER A 226 14.03 0.47 10.23
C SER A 226 12.92 -0.10 9.37
N THR A 227 11.73 0.44 9.53
CA THR A 227 10.56 0.20 8.71
C THR A 227 10.06 1.48 8.01
N ASP A 228 10.87 2.54 8.03
CA ASP A 228 10.56 3.77 7.32
C ASP A 228 10.64 3.58 5.80
N ALA A 229 9.82 4.32 5.08
CA ALA A 229 9.93 4.42 3.63
C ALA A 229 11.21 5.16 3.23
N ILE A 230 11.87 4.70 2.18
CA ILE A 230 13.07 5.33 1.60
C ILE A 230 12.63 6.26 0.46
N ASN A 231 13.13 7.50 0.47
CA ASN A 231 12.91 8.40 -0.66
C ASN A 231 14.02 8.33 -1.72
N GLY A 232 13.77 8.91 -2.89
CA GLY A 232 14.66 8.83 -4.04
C GLY A 232 16.06 9.43 -3.80
N SER A 233 16.22 10.41 -2.90
CA SER A 233 17.53 11.01 -2.63
C SER A 233 18.44 10.09 -1.83
N GLN A 234 17.89 9.33 -0.88
CA GLN A 234 18.64 8.32 -0.13
C GLN A 234 19.15 7.23 -1.06
N LEU A 235 18.30 6.80 -1.98
CA LEU A 235 18.63 5.83 -3.00
C LEU A 235 19.72 6.33 -3.97
N TYR A 236 19.59 7.57 -4.43
CA TYR A 236 20.60 8.21 -5.25
C TYR A 236 21.97 8.24 -4.54
N SER A 237 22.00 8.55 -3.25
CA SER A 237 23.23 8.56 -2.45
C SER A 237 23.93 7.20 -2.45
N VAL A 238 23.18 6.11 -2.22
CA VAL A 238 23.72 4.74 -2.27
C VAL A 238 24.22 4.40 -3.67
N ALA A 239 23.44 4.65 -4.71
CA ALA A 239 23.82 4.39 -6.09
C ALA A 239 25.06 5.17 -6.51
N SER A 240 25.15 6.46 -6.16
CA SER A 240 26.29 7.32 -6.45
C SER A 240 27.57 6.84 -5.77
N THR A 241 27.49 6.53 -4.47
CA THR A 241 28.66 6.01 -3.70
C THR A 241 29.11 4.68 -4.26
N THR A 242 28.21 3.77 -4.57
CA THR A 242 28.52 2.44 -5.12
C THR A 242 29.17 2.59 -6.50
N THR A 243 28.65 3.45 -7.37
CA THR A 243 29.24 3.72 -8.69
C THR A 243 30.65 4.31 -8.57
N SER A 244 30.86 5.28 -7.67
CA SER A 244 32.17 5.87 -7.41
C SER A 244 33.18 4.83 -6.89
N SER A 245 32.74 3.96 -5.98
CA SER A 245 33.60 2.89 -5.43
C SER A 245 34.02 1.88 -6.51
N ILE A 246 33.10 1.51 -7.41
CA ILE A 246 33.40 0.60 -8.53
C ILE A 246 34.33 1.27 -9.54
N THR A 247 34.14 2.55 -9.84
CA THR A 247 35.03 3.31 -10.72
C THR A 247 36.44 3.36 -10.12
N SER A 248 36.57 3.63 -8.82
CA SER A 248 37.87 3.64 -8.13
C SER A 248 38.53 2.28 -8.14
N LEU A 249 37.77 1.19 -7.92
CA LEU A 249 38.28 -0.18 -8.00
C LEU A 249 38.75 -0.54 -9.40
N SER A 250 37.97 -0.19 -10.42
CA SER A 250 38.33 -0.38 -11.84
C SER A 250 39.62 0.35 -12.21
N THR A 251 39.75 1.63 -11.79
CA THR A 251 40.97 2.44 -12.02
C THR A 251 42.17 1.82 -11.31
N SER A 252 42.02 1.42 -10.04
CA SER A 252 43.09 0.78 -9.27
C SER A 252 43.57 -0.53 -9.90
N ALA A 253 42.61 -1.36 -10.35
CA ALA A 253 42.92 -2.61 -11.04
C ALA A 253 43.65 -2.35 -12.37
N SER A 254 43.20 -1.36 -13.18
CA SER A 254 43.85 -0.98 -14.44
C SER A 254 45.28 -0.43 -14.22
N THR A 255 45.47 0.39 -13.19
CA THR A 255 46.77 0.93 -12.83
C THR A 255 47.73 -0.18 -12.35
N GLY A 256 47.24 -1.06 -11.47
CA GLY A 256 48.05 -2.21 -11.00
C GLY A 256 48.49 -3.10 -12.15
N LEU A 257 47.58 -3.32 -13.08
CA LEU A 257 47.84 -4.10 -14.28
C LEU A 257 48.87 -3.45 -15.21
N SER A 258 48.73 -2.15 -15.45
CA SER A 258 49.70 -1.39 -16.26
C SER A 258 51.08 -1.44 -15.60
N SER A 259 51.18 -1.30 -14.30
CA SER A 259 52.42 -1.42 -13.53
C SER A 259 53.03 -2.84 -13.63
N ALA A 260 52.24 -3.87 -13.52
CA ALA A 260 52.67 -5.25 -13.71
C ALA A 260 53.23 -5.48 -15.13
N ASN A 261 52.50 -4.99 -16.13
CA ASN A 261 52.93 -5.10 -17.52
C ASN A 261 54.25 -4.35 -17.80
N SER A 262 54.43 -3.15 -17.24
CA SER A 262 55.66 -2.40 -17.30
C SER A 262 56.83 -3.11 -16.63
N SER A 263 56.58 -3.72 -15.49
CA SER A 263 57.59 -4.55 -14.77
C SER A 263 58.00 -5.77 -15.58
N ILE A 264 57.05 -6.44 -16.23
CA ILE A 264 57.34 -7.59 -17.11
C ILE A 264 58.14 -7.13 -18.35
N THR A 265 57.78 -5.99 -18.96
CA THR A 265 58.50 -5.43 -20.09
C THR A 265 59.94 -5.07 -19.69
N SER A 266 60.12 -4.45 -18.53
CA SER A 266 61.45 -4.11 -18.00
C SER A 266 62.28 -5.36 -17.72
N LEU A 267 61.66 -6.37 -17.13
CA LEU A 267 62.31 -7.67 -16.87
C LEU A 267 62.67 -8.36 -18.19
N SER A 268 61.80 -8.37 -19.17
CA SER A 268 62.06 -8.90 -20.52
C SER A 268 63.22 -8.20 -21.21
N THR A 269 63.22 -6.86 -21.13
CA THR A 269 64.29 -6.02 -21.71
C THR A 269 65.63 -6.28 -21.02
N SER A 270 65.66 -6.31 -19.70
CA SER A 270 66.84 -6.60 -18.90
C SER A 270 67.38 -7.99 -19.19
N THR A 271 66.50 -8.96 -19.32
CA THR A 271 66.87 -10.35 -19.66
C THR A 271 67.45 -10.44 -21.07
N SER A 272 66.81 -9.77 -22.08
CA SER A 272 67.31 -9.67 -23.43
C SER A 272 68.72 -9.02 -23.52
N THR A 273 68.92 -7.96 -22.77
CA THR A 273 70.21 -7.25 -22.73
C THR A 273 71.31 -8.11 -22.09
N GLY A 274 70.97 -8.73 -20.95
CA GLY A 274 71.88 -9.65 -20.29
C GLY A 274 72.24 -10.87 -21.17
N LEU A 275 71.28 -11.34 -21.92
CA LEU A 275 71.43 -12.43 -22.85
C LEU A 275 72.32 -12.10 -24.05
N SER A 276 72.10 -10.88 -24.63
CA SER A 276 72.96 -10.38 -25.72
C SER A 276 74.43 -10.24 -25.28
N SER A 277 74.64 -9.76 -24.07
CA SER A 277 75.99 -9.62 -23.47
C SER A 277 76.65 -10.99 -23.19
N ALA A 278 75.86 -11.96 -22.72
CA ALA A 278 76.35 -13.29 -22.45
C ALA A 278 76.63 -14.09 -23.76
N ASN A 279 75.86 -13.85 -24.82
CA ASN A 279 76.06 -14.53 -26.10
C ASN A 279 77.36 -14.09 -26.79
N SER A 280 77.88 -12.94 -26.42
CA SER A 280 79.16 -12.41 -26.91
C SER A 280 80.37 -13.13 -26.25
N SER A 281 80.13 -13.86 -25.18
CA SER A 281 81.20 -14.39 -24.35
C SER A 281 81.39 -15.92 -24.33
N ILE A 282 80.89 -16.67 -25.28
CA ILE A 282 81.17 -18.13 -25.45
C ILE A 282 79.96 -19.03 -25.21
N GLY A 283 79.83 -20.01 -26.08
CA GLY A 283 78.82 -21.07 -26.22
C GLY A 283 78.38 -21.89 -25.02
N SER A 284 78.69 -21.52 -23.80
CA SER A 284 78.21 -22.19 -22.58
C SER A 284 76.90 -21.66 -22.04
N LEU A 285 76.38 -20.56 -22.57
CA LEU A 285 75.19 -19.91 -22.02
C LEU A 285 73.88 -20.24 -22.75
N SER A 286 73.94 -21.03 -23.83
CA SER A 286 72.78 -21.45 -24.58
C SER A 286 71.72 -22.17 -23.71
N THR A 287 72.19 -22.98 -22.75
CA THR A 287 71.29 -23.68 -21.83
C THR A 287 70.63 -22.71 -20.81
N GLY A 288 71.39 -21.76 -20.29
CA GLY A 288 70.90 -20.71 -19.40
C GLY A 288 69.89 -19.80 -20.07
N LEU A 289 70.12 -19.52 -21.38
CA LEU A 289 69.26 -18.74 -22.22
C LEU A 289 67.88 -19.38 -22.40
N SER A 290 67.88 -20.65 -22.73
CA SER A 290 66.60 -21.40 -22.86
C SER A 290 65.81 -21.40 -21.57
N SER A 291 66.44 -21.55 -20.43
CA SER A 291 65.85 -21.52 -19.09
C SER A 291 65.24 -20.14 -18.78
N THR A 292 65.99 -19.06 -19.09
CA THR A 292 65.50 -17.68 -18.85
C THR A 292 64.28 -17.36 -19.73
N ASN A 293 64.36 -17.72 -21.01
CA ASN A 293 63.23 -17.52 -21.93
C ASN A 293 61.97 -18.29 -21.53
N SER A 294 62.12 -19.54 -21.03
CA SER A 294 61.02 -20.34 -20.50
C SER A 294 60.37 -19.67 -19.26
N SER A 295 61.23 -19.11 -18.38
CA SER A 295 60.72 -18.39 -17.19
C SER A 295 59.99 -17.11 -17.53
N VAL A 296 60.50 -16.34 -18.52
CA VAL A 296 59.82 -15.12 -19.01
C VAL A 296 58.46 -15.46 -19.65
N THR A 297 58.43 -16.54 -20.44
CA THR A 297 57.14 -17.02 -21.05
C THR A 297 56.15 -17.51 -19.99
N SER A 298 56.62 -18.21 -18.95
CA SER A 298 55.78 -18.62 -17.84
C SER A 298 55.24 -17.46 -17.02
N LEU A 299 56.06 -16.43 -16.79
CA LEU A 299 55.68 -15.20 -16.12
C LEU A 299 54.63 -14.42 -16.95
N SER A 300 54.87 -14.32 -18.28
CA SER A 300 53.92 -13.69 -19.22
C SER A 300 52.54 -14.40 -19.21
N SER A 301 52.55 -15.76 -19.24
CA SER A 301 51.32 -16.55 -19.17
C SER A 301 50.59 -16.36 -17.82
N SER A 302 51.34 -16.39 -16.71
CA SER A 302 50.76 -16.17 -15.36
C SER A 302 50.16 -14.77 -15.22
N THR A 303 50.84 -13.76 -15.77
CA THR A 303 50.34 -12.36 -15.78
C THR A 303 49.10 -12.24 -16.64
N SER A 304 49.06 -12.89 -17.82
CA SER A 304 47.88 -12.91 -18.70
C SER A 304 46.69 -13.60 -18.04
N THR A 305 46.94 -14.70 -17.31
CA THR A 305 45.91 -15.40 -16.55
C THR A 305 45.37 -14.53 -15.40
N GLY A 306 46.26 -13.89 -14.66
CA GLY A 306 45.88 -12.96 -13.57
C GLY A 306 45.05 -11.78 -14.09
N LEU A 307 45.41 -11.26 -15.26
CA LEU A 307 44.70 -10.18 -15.93
C LEU A 307 43.31 -10.61 -16.37
N SER A 308 43.17 -11.77 -16.95
CA SER A 308 41.87 -12.32 -17.36
C SER A 308 40.95 -12.52 -16.14
N SER A 309 41.52 -12.98 -15.02
CA SER A 309 40.80 -13.15 -13.75
C SER A 309 40.35 -11.79 -13.16
N ALA A 310 41.19 -10.76 -13.19
CA ALA A 310 40.85 -9.41 -12.75
C ALA A 310 39.72 -8.82 -13.62
N ASN A 311 39.80 -9.00 -14.93
CA ASN A 311 38.78 -8.52 -15.87
C ASN A 311 37.43 -9.23 -15.68
N SER A 312 37.45 -10.53 -15.39
CA SER A 312 36.24 -11.30 -15.07
C SER A 312 35.60 -10.81 -13.76
N SER A 313 36.43 -10.48 -12.75
CA SER A 313 35.95 -9.92 -11.47
C SER A 313 35.28 -8.53 -11.67
N ILE A 314 35.86 -7.68 -12.51
CA ILE A 314 35.30 -6.38 -12.86
C ILE A 314 33.96 -6.55 -13.59
N GLY A 315 33.85 -7.51 -14.50
CA GLY A 315 32.60 -7.87 -15.18
C GLY A 315 31.50 -8.35 -14.20
N SER A 316 31.88 -9.16 -13.24
CA SER A 316 30.96 -9.62 -12.18
C SER A 316 30.45 -8.47 -11.28
N LEU A 317 31.34 -7.54 -10.94
CA LEU A 317 30.99 -6.34 -10.17
C LEU A 317 30.05 -5.40 -10.96
N SER A 318 30.31 -5.21 -12.25
CA SER A 318 29.45 -4.42 -13.15
C SER A 318 28.03 -5.02 -13.23
N THR A 319 27.95 -6.34 -13.34
CA THR A 319 26.66 -7.08 -13.33
C THR A 319 25.95 -6.92 -11.98
N GLY A 320 26.70 -7.04 -10.88
CA GLY A 320 26.18 -6.82 -9.53
C GLY A 320 25.61 -5.40 -9.35
N LEU A 321 26.31 -4.39 -9.89
CA LEU A 321 25.84 -2.99 -9.87
C LEU A 321 24.53 -2.81 -10.64
N SER A 322 24.43 -3.40 -11.82
CA SER A 322 23.22 -3.33 -12.64
C SER A 322 22.04 -3.98 -11.91
N SER A 323 22.28 -5.10 -11.25
CA SER A 323 21.27 -5.79 -10.43
C SER A 323 20.86 -4.95 -9.22
N THR A 324 21.82 -4.34 -8.52
CA THR A 324 21.55 -3.43 -7.40
C THR A 324 20.73 -2.23 -7.86
N LYS A 325 21.10 -1.61 -8.98
CA LYS A 325 20.35 -0.48 -9.58
C LYS A 325 18.92 -0.87 -9.91
N SER A 326 18.69 -2.07 -10.45
CA SER A 326 17.36 -2.59 -10.75
C SER A 326 16.54 -2.83 -9.48
N SER A 327 17.15 -3.42 -8.45
CA SER A 327 16.51 -3.66 -7.14
C SER A 327 16.07 -2.36 -6.50
N VAL A 328 16.91 -1.37 -6.58
CA VAL A 328 16.73 -0.02 -6.07
C VAL A 328 15.58 0.68 -6.83
N THR A 329 15.49 0.53 -8.14
CA THR A 329 14.36 1.04 -8.93
C THR A 329 13.05 0.35 -8.54
N SER A 330 13.09 -0.96 -8.33
CA SER A 330 11.92 -1.73 -7.88
C SER A 330 11.45 -1.32 -6.49
N LEU A 331 12.37 -1.07 -5.55
CA LEU A 331 12.06 -0.58 -4.21
C LEU A 331 11.43 0.81 -4.27
N SER A 332 11.97 1.72 -5.08
CA SER A 332 11.40 3.06 -5.31
C SER A 332 9.97 2.97 -5.88
N SER A 333 9.72 2.05 -6.80
CA SER A 333 8.37 1.83 -7.34
C SER A 333 7.43 1.27 -6.28
N SER A 334 7.88 0.32 -5.46
CA SER A 334 7.08 -0.27 -4.39
C SER A 334 6.72 0.74 -3.29
N THR A 335 7.65 1.63 -2.93
CA THR A 335 7.39 2.71 -1.95
C THR A 335 6.52 3.83 -2.54
N SER A 336 6.38 3.90 -3.86
CA SER A 336 5.53 4.88 -4.56
C SER A 336 4.10 4.39 -4.77
N THR A 337 3.85 3.09 -4.59
CA THR A 337 2.54 2.44 -4.82
C THR A 337 1.91 1.88 -3.53
N GLY A 338 2.59 1.97 -2.38
CA GLY A 338 2.14 1.52 -1.06
C GLY A 338 1.50 2.62 -0.18
#